data_e0f3e623dddff90ace1f52c7dac9be66
#
_entry.id   e0f3e623dddff90ace1f52c7dac9be66
#
_cell.length_a   1.000
_cell.length_b   1.000
_cell.length_c   1.000
_cell.angle_alpha   90.00
_cell.angle_beta   90.00
_cell.angle_gamma   90.00
#
_symmetry.space_group_name_H-M   'P 1'
#
loop_
_entity.id
_entity.type
_entity.pdbx_description
1 polymer ?
#
loop_
_entity_poly.entity_id
_entity_poly.type
_entity_poly.pdbx_seq_one_letter_code
_entity_poly.pdbx_strand_id
1 'polypeptide(L)'
;AETKILSFTATPISITQAELNFILQDGPDFDSWTLSYAAEGAEAKTVTFPGHSVVISDLQSGSEYTFTLVPPENTLLTGATAATLSTVPTVDLVPDSVSIVTSSSSALLTWQFEGDAPEKWVVTITDKAGFEETKEVTVPNVTFENLVSGTEYEIEISAPTMLSRYTMNATPTVTNIKDF
;
A
#
# COMPACT_ATOMS: atom_id res chain seq x y z
N ALA A 1 38.14 -3.26 -4.86
CA ALA A 1 37.07 -3.97 -5.57
C ALA A 1 35.87 -3.05 -5.81
N GLU A 2 35.19 -3.24 -6.90
CA GLU A 2 33.99 -2.47 -7.23
C GLU A 2 32.81 -3.42 -7.39
N THR A 3 31.73 -3.09 -6.72
CA THR A 3 30.44 -3.79 -6.86
C THR A 3 29.40 -2.83 -7.41
N LYS A 4 28.74 -3.21 -8.50
CA LYS A 4 27.75 -2.36 -9.13
C LYS A 4 26.34 -2.90 -8.89
N ILE A 5 25.45 -2.00 -8.44
CA ILE A 5 24.06 -2.30 -8.17
C ILE A 5 23.21 -1.92 -9.37
N LEU A 6 22.46 -2.89 -9.90
CA LEU A 6 21.58 -2.67 -11.05
C LEU A 6 20.34 -1.88 -10.65
N SER A 7 19.71 -2.28 -9.55
CA SER A 7 18.50 -1.62 -9.07
C SER A 7 18.40 -1.72 -7.55
N PHE A 8 17.78 -0.72 -6.95
CA PHE A 8 17.51 -0.69 -5.51
C PHE A 8 16.16 0.00 -5.32
N THR A 9 15.21 -0.71 -4.72
CA THR A 9 13.83 -0.22 -4.55
C THR A 9 13.38 -0.32 -3.11
N ALA A 10 12.55 0.64 -2.71
CA ALA A 10 11.89 0.67 -1.41
C ALA A 10 10.38 0.64 -1.66
N THR A 11 9.70 -0.35 -1.08
CA THR A 11 8.27 -0.55 -1.28
C THR A 11 7.58 -0.59 0.09
N PRO A 12 6.58 0.26 0.35
CA PRO A 12 5.86 0.18 1.62
C PRO A 12 5.02 -1.10 1.68
N ILE A 13 5.04 -1.78 2.83
CA ILE A 13 4.22 -2.96 3.07
C ILE A 13 3.22 -2.76 4.20
N SER A 14 3.36 -1.69 4.97
CA SER A 14 2.38 -1.24 5.94
C SER A 14 2.61 0.25 6.21
N ILE A 15 1.85 0.82 7.13
CA ILE A 15 2.02 2.24 7.50
C ILE A 15 3.29 2.49 8.32
N THR A 16 4.01 1.44 8.73
CA THR A 16 5.24 1.55 9.51
C THR A 16 6.37 0.67 8.99
N GLN A 17 6.20 -0.01 7.86
CA GLN A 17 7.18 -0.95 7.34
C GLN A 17 7.40 -0.77 5.84
N ALA A 18 8.62 -1.02 5.42
CA ALA A 18 8.98 -1.05 4.00
C ALA A 18 9.89 -2.22 3.70
N GLU A 19 9.77 -2.77 2.50
CA GLU A 19 10.67 -3.80 2.01
C GLU A 19 11.66 -3.17 1.05
N LEU A 20 12.95 -3.43 1.30
CA LEU A 20 14.05 -2.98 0.47
C LEU A 20 14.58 -4.16 -0.32
N ASN A 21 14.72 -3.99 -1.63
CA ASN A 21 15.27 -5.01 -2.52
C ASN A 21 16.30 -4.39 -3.43
N PHE A 22 17.41 -5.08 -3.64
CA PHE A 22 18.39 -4.64 -4.62
C PHE A 22 18.92 -5.82 -5.44
N ILE A 23 19.42 -5.50 -6.62
CA ILE A 23 19.95 -6.47 -7.57
C ILE A 23 21.36 -6.06 -7.93
N LEU A 24 22.30 -7.03 -7.80
CA LEU A 24 23.67 -6.83 -8.25
C LEU A 24 23.75 -6.90 -9.76
N GLN A 25 24.51 -6.00 -10.36
CA GLN A 25 24.80 -6.04 -11.77
C GLN A 25 26.16 -6.70 -12.04
N ASP A 26 27.16 -6.35 -11.24
CA ASP A 26 28.53 -6.81 -11.44
C ASP A 26 29.33 -6.67 -10.14
N GLY A 27 30.44 -7.43 -10.05
CA GLY A 27 31.37 -7.38 -8.94
C GLY A 27 31.07 -8.37 -7.84
N PRO A 28 31.91 -8.38 -6.80
CA PRO A 28 31.74 -9.34 -5.70
C PRO A 28 30.49 -9.08 -4.85
N ASP A 29 29.88 -10.17 -4.38
CA ASP A 29 28.80 -10.14 -3.43
C ASP A 29 29.37 -10.34 -2.00
N PHE A 30 28.54 -10.11 -0.98
CA PHE A 30 28.94 -10.19 0.41
C PHE A 30 27.98 -11.07 1.20
N ASP A 31 28.48 -11.70 2.26
CA ASP A 31 27.65 -12.53 3.14
C ASP A 31 26.60 -11.73 3.88
N SER A 32 26.88 -10.46 4.13
CA SER A 32 25.92 -9.54 4.73
C SER A 32 26.10 -8.15 4.15
N TRP A 33 25.00 -7.40 4.13
CA TRP A 33 24.95 -6.04 3.64
C TRP A 33 24.52 -5.11 4.76
N THR A 34 24.99 -3.87 4.70
CA THR A 34 24.58 -2.84 5.67
C THR A 34 23.82 -1.74 4.95
N LEU A 35 22.72 -1.33 5.57
CA LEU A 35 21.84 -0.28 5.08
C LEU A 35 21.80 0.84 6.10
N SER A 36 21.96 2.07 5.64
CA SER A 36 21.72 3.26 6.44
C SER A 36 20.42 3.92 5.98
N TYR A 37 19.58 4.34 6.90
CA TYR A 37 18.33 5.01 6.55
C TYR A 37 17.96 6.08 7.55
N ALA A 38 17.30 7.11 7.07
CA ALA A 38 16.84 8.22 7.89
C ALA A 38 15.61 8.88 7.29
N ALA A 39 14.74 9.38 8.16
CA ALA A 39 13.71 10.33 7.78
C ALA A 39 14.37 11.69 7.54
N GLU A 40 13.73 12.54 6.73
CA GLU A 40 14.25 13.86 6.48
C GLU A 40 14.46 14.64 7.81
N GLY A 41 15.66 15.14 8.00
CA GLY A 41 16.01 15.89 9.21
C GLY A 41 16.25 15.06 10.46
N ALA A 42 16.20 13.73 10.36
CA ALA A 42 16.40 12.84 11.49
C ALA A 42 17.77 12.17 11.45
N GLU A 43 18.16 11.58 12.58
CA GLU A 43 19.42 10.86 12.72
C GLU A 43 19.35 9.53 11.96
N ALA A 44 20.44 9.19 11.27
CA ALA A 44 20.50 7.96 10.49
C ALA A 44 20.60 6.72 11.40
N LYS A 45 19.90 5.66 11.00
CA LYS A 45 19.98 4.35 11.63
C LYS A 45 20.63 3.38 10.66
N THR A 46 21.22 2.31 11.17
CA THR A 46 21.83 1.27 10.35
C THR A 46 21.29 -0.10 10.69
N VAL A 47 21.25 -0.97 9.70
CA VAL A 47 20.87 -2.37 9.88
C VAL A 47 21.75 -3.24 8.98
N THR A 48 22.11 -4.41 9.47
CA THR A 48 22.90 -5.40 8.72
C THR A 48 22.06 -6.64 8.53
N PHE A 49 22.07 -7.17 7.30
CA PHE A 49 21.19 -8.28 6.92
C PHE A 49 21.87 -9.18 5.88
N PRO A 50 21.53 -10.47 5.83
CA PRO A 50 22.00 -11.36 4.76
C PRO A 50 21.14 -11.21 3.52
N GLY A 51 21.69 -11.55 2.36
CA GLY A 51 20.97 -11.51 1.10
C GLY A 51 20.77 -10.11 0.57
N HIS A 52 19.83 -9.95 -0.36
CA HIS A 52 19.59 -8.70 -1.08
C HIS A 52 18.20 -8.11 -0.82
N SER A 53 17.58 -8.51 0.27
CA SER A 53 16.24 -8.05 0.66
C SER A 53 16.13 -7.94 2.16
N VAL A 54 15.46 -6.90 2.64
CA VAL A 54 15.24 -6.69 4.07
C VAL A 54 13.95 -5.92 4.29
N VAL A 55 13.26 -6.22 5.40
CA VAL A 55 12.11 -5.47 5.85
C VAL A 55 12.55 -4.54 6.99
N ILE A 56 12.31 -3.26 6.80
CA ILE A 56 12.58 -2.24 7.82
C ILE A 56 11.27 -1.92 8.53
N SER A 57 11.26 -2.01 9.85
CA SER A 57 10.10 -1.77 10.70
C SER A 57 10.25 -0.47 11.49
N ASP A 58 9.19 -0.10 12.19
CA ASP A 58 9.17 1.08 13.06
C ASP A 58 9.44 2.40 12.34
N LEU A 59 9.06 2.47 11.07
CA LEU A 59 9.09 3.71 10.32
C LEU A 59 7.97 4.63 10.79
N GLN A 60 8.22 5.92 10.73
CA GLN A 60 7.22 6.93 11.06
C GLN A 60 6.31 7.15 9.86
N SER A 61 5.03 6.84 10.00
CA SER A 61 4.07 7.07 8.92
C SER A 61 4.00 8.56 8.56
N GLY A 62 3.77 8.84 7.27
CA GLY A 62 3.73 10.21 6.76
C GLY A 62 5.10 10.85 6.53
N SER A 63 6.18 10.15 6.80
CA SER A 63 7.55 10.69 6.65
C SER A 63 8.22 10.18 5.38
N GLU A 64 9.11 11.00 4.84
CA GLU A 64 9.96 10.63 3.72
C GLU A 64 11.25 9.98 4.26
N TYR A 65 11.66 8.87 3.67
CA TYR A 65 12.88 8.16 4.05
C TYR A 65 13.82 8.01 2.87
N THR A 66 15.13 8.12 3.16
CA THR A 66 16.18 7.76 2.22
C THR A 66 16.92 6.56 2.75
N PHE A 67 17.11 5.54 1.92
CA PHE A 67 17.82 4.31 2.23
C PHE A 67 19.08 4.26 1.38
N THR A 68 20.23 3.97 2.00
CA THR A 68 21.52 3.96 1.33
C THR A 68 22.29 2.69 1.70
N LEU A 69 22.78 1.96 0.70
CA LEU A 69 23.65 0.82 0.92
C LEU A 69 25.03 1.33 1.36
N VAL A 70 25.56 0.75 2.43
CA VAL A 70 26.87 1.13 2.98
C VAL A 70 27.89 0.09 2.51
N PRO A 71 28.95 0.51 1.79
CA PRO A 71 29.95 -0.44 1.31
C PRO A 71 30.80 -0.98 2.45
N PRO A 72 31.21 -2.26 2.36
CA PRO A 72 32.25 -2.79 3.24
C PRO A 72 33.57 -2.07 3.03
N GLU A 73 34.49 -2.22 3.96
CA GLU A 73 35.84 -1.62 3.83
C GLU A 73 36.51 -2.07 2.53
N ASN A 74 37.24 -1.16 1.90
CA ASN A 74 37.96 -1.41 0.65
C ASN A 74 37.08 -1.81 -0.53
N THR A 75 35.80 -1.45 -0.48
CA THR A 75 34.85 -1.71 -1.56
C THR A 75 34.22 -0.40 -2.02
N LEU A 76 34.13 -0.24 -3.35
CA LEU A 76 33.39 0.85 -3.95
C LEU A 76 32.05 0.31 -4.46
N LEU A 77 30.95 0.89 -3.98
CA LEU A 77 29.63 0.60 -4.54
C LEU A 77 29.27 1.66 -5.58
N THR A 78 28.79 1.22 -6.71
CA THR A 78 28.36 2.09 -7.80
C THR A 78 26.98 1.69 -8.31
N GLY A 79 26.40 2.53 -9.17
CA GLY A 79 25.06 2.27 -9.71
C GLY A 79 23.96 2.75 -8.78
N ALA A 80 22.91 1.95 -8.66
CA ALA A 80 21.73 2.30 -7.85
C ALA A 80 21.97 1.95 -6.37
N THR A 81 22.71 2.80 -5.65
CA THR A 81 23.11 2.56 -4.26
C THR A 81 22.19 3.19 -3.22
N ALA A 82 21.21 3.97 -3.66
CA ALA A 82 20.24 4.62 -2.77
C ALA A 82 18.82 4.48 -3.34
N ALA A 83 17.86 4.41 -2.43
CA ALA A 83 16.45 4.39 -2.76
C ALA A 83 15.70 5.34 -1.84
N THR A 84 14.65 5.97 -2.34
CA THR A 84 13.81 6.85 -1.53
C THR A 84 12.40 6.31 -1.46
N LEU A 85 11.78 6.51 -0.30
CA LEU A 85 10.36 6.30 -0.11
C LEU A 85 9.78 7.67 0.21
N SER A 86 9.13 8.27 -0.79
CA SER A 86 8.74 9.69 -0.73
C SER A 86 7.76 9.99 0.39
N THR A 87 6.91 9.05 0.74
CA THR A 87 6.03 9.19 1.90
C THR A 87 5.58 7.81 2.36
N VAL A 88 5.84 7.51 3.63
CA VAL A 88 5.28 6.29 4.24
C VAL A 88 3.77 6.50 4.35
N PRO A 89 2.93 5.54 3.93
CA PRO A 89 1.47 5.69 4.03
C PRO A 89 1.02 5.98 5.46
N THR A 90 -0.04 6.77 5.62
CA THR A 90 -0.56 7.15 6.94
C THR A 90 -1.81 6.38 7.34
N VAL A 91 -2.44 5.69 6.40
CA VAL A 91 -3.67 4.95 6.65
C VAL A 91 -3.69 3.66 5.85
N ASP A 92 -4.33 2.64 6.40
CA ASP A 92 -4.66 1.43 5.66
C ASP A 92 -5.96 0.85 6.19
N LEU A 93 -6.63 0.04 5.37
CA LEU A 93 -7.82 -0.66 5.81
C LEU A 93 -7.45 -1.80 6.76
N VAL A 94 -8.27 -1.99 7.79
CA VAL A 94 -8.12 -3.16 8.64
C VAL A 94 -8.55 -4.39 7.83
N PRO A 95 -7.70 -5.43 7.74
CA PRO A 95 -8.04 -6.64 7.00
C PRO A 95 -9.40 -7.21 7.44
N ASP A 96 -10.18 -7.64 6.48
CA ASP A 96 -11.49 -8.26 6.69
C ASP A 96 -12.53 -7.37 7.36
N SER A 97 -12.31 -6.05 7.40
CA SER A 97 -13.26 -5.11 8.00
C SER A 97 -14.29 -4.58 7.00
N VAL A 98 -14.07 -4.73 5.71
CA VAL A 98 -14.99 -4.21 4.70
C VAL A 98 -16.24 -5.06 4.70
N SER A 99 -17.37 -4.42 5.00
CA SER A 99 -18.69 -5.05 5.02
C SER A 99 -19.55 -4.40 3.97
N ILE A 100 -20.31 -5.22 3.26
CA ILE A 100 -21.27 -4.74 2.27
C ILE A 100 -22.62 -5.34 2.53
N VAL A 101 -23.64 -4.49 2.57
CA VAL A 101 -25.02 -4.91 2.70
C VAL A 101 -25.74 -4.45 1.43
N THR A 102 -26.26 -5.42 0.68
CA THR A 102 -26.96 -5.13 -0.57
C THR A 102 -28.46 -5.30 -0.41
N SER A 103 -29.20 -4.49 -1.16
CA SER A 103 -30.62 -4.71 -1.42
C SER A 103 -30.80 -4.99 -2.92
N SER A 104 -32.02 -4.96 -3.42
CA SER A 104 -32.26 -5.18 -4.85
C SER A 104 -31.65 -4.10 -5.74
N SER A 105 -31.42 -2.91 -5.21
CA SER A 105 -30.95 -1.76 -6.01
C SER A 105 -29.92 -0.90 -5.28
N SER A 106 -29.40 -1.33 -4.14
CA SER A 106 -28.43 -0.52 -3.39
C SER A 106 -27.34 -1.37 -2.76
N ALA A 107 -26.25 -0.72 -2.39
CA ALA A 107 -25.15 -1.31 -1.64
C ALA A 107 -24.66 -0.32 -0.59
N LEU A 108 -24.63 -0.74 0.65
CA LEU A 108 -24.04 0.02 1.76
C LEU A 108 -22.71 -0.62 2.13
N LEU A 109 -21.66 0.14 2.02
CA LEU A 109 -20.31 -0.29 2.41
C LEU A 109 -19.90 0.38 3.71
N THR A 110 -19.27 -0.39 4.58
CA THR A 110 -18.64 0.10 5.80
C THR A 110 -17.29 -0.56 5.95
N TRP A 111 -16.33 0.14 6.55
CA TRP A 111 -15.01 -0.41 6.76
C TRP A 111 -14.36 0.23 7.99
N GLN A 112 -13.30 -0.41 8.48
CA GLN A 112 -12.46 0.12 9.56
C GLN A 112 -11.07 0.38 9.01
N PHE A 113 -10.36 1.32 9.61
CA PHE A 113 -9.02 1.67 9.19
C PHE A 113 -8.10 1.82 10.41
N GLU A 114 -6.80 1.71 10.16
CA GLU A 114 -5.76 2.01 11.14
C GLU A 114 -4.90 3.16 10.63
N GLY A 115 -4.32 3.89 11.56
CA GLY A 115 -3.54 5.09 11.25
C GLY A 115 -4.39 6.35 11.28
N ASP A 116 -3.94 7.38 10.58
CA ASP A 116 -4.59 8.68 10.57
C ASP A 116 -5.72 8.72 9.54
N ALA A 117 -6.89 9.20 9.95
CA ALA A 117 -8.02 9.34 9.05
C ALA A 117 -7.63 10.22 7.86
N PRO A 118 -7.85 9.76 6.62
CA PRO A 118 -7.54 10.58 5.44
C PRO A 118 -8.53 11.74 5.33
N GLU A 119 -8.14 12.75 4.58
CA GLU A 119 -9.02 13.89 4.30
C GLU A 119 -10.32 13.43 3.64
N LYS A 120 -10.21 12.44 2.77
CA LYS A 120 -11.37 11.84 2.11
C LYS A 120 -11.08 10.41 1.68
N TRP A 121 -12.14 9.61 1.59
CA TRP A 121 -12.13 8.30 0.96
C TRP A 121 -12.77 8.43 -0.42
N VAL A 122 -12.25 7.73 -1.39
CA VAL A 122 -12.78 7.70 -2.75
C VAL A 122 -13.25 6.28 -3.04
N VAL A 123 -14.54 6.13 -3.33
CA VAL A 123 -15.14 4.83 -3.61
C VAL A 123 -15.73 4.85 -5.01
N THR A 124 -15.29 3.92 -5.85
CA THR A 124 -15.74 3.80 -7.22
C THR A 124 -16.42 2.45 -7.42
N ILE A 125 -17.57 2.44 -8.08
CA ILE A 125 -18.29 1.24 -8.44
C ILE A 125 -18.44 1.18 -9.96
N THR A 126 -18.10 0.02 -10.53
CA THR A 126 -18.13 -0.19 -11.97
C THR A 126 -18.77 -1.53 -12.31
N ASP A 127 -19.40 -1.62 -13.49
CA ASP A 127 -19.85 -2.90 -14.03
C ASP A 127 -19.10 -3.22 -15.34
N LYS A 128 -19.37 -4.37 -15.91
CA LYS A 128 -18.70 -4.80 -17.15
C LYS A 128 -19.27 -4.12 -18.41
N ALA A 129 -20.40 -3.44 -18.27
CA ALA A 129 -21.05 -2.77 -19.38
C ALA A 129 -20.66 -1.31 -19.55
N GLY A 130 -19.77 -0.81 -18.68
CA GLY A 130 -19.27 0.57 -18.78
C GLY A 130 -19.87 1.55 -17.78
N PHE A 131 -20.72 1.08 -16.87
CA PHE A 131 -21.23 1.94 -15.80
C PHE A 131 -20.11 2.25 -14.80
N GLU A 132 -20.01 3.49 -14.39
CA GLU A 132 -19.05 3.91 -13.37
C GLU A 132 -19.65 5.06 -12.55
N GLU A 133 -19.56 4.94 -11.24
CA GLU A 133 -19.94 6.00 -10.32
C GLU A 133 -18.87 6.11 -9.24
N THR A 134 -18.44 7.31 -8.93
CA THR A 134 -17.45 7.60 -7.89
C THR A 134 -18.05 8.52 -6.85
N LYS A 135 -17.85 8.18 -5.58
CA LYS A 135 -18.27 9.04 -4.47
C LYS A 135 -17.07 9.33 -3.58
N GLU A 136 -16.99 10.56 -3.09
CA GLU A 136 -15.99 10.96 -2.10
C GLU A 136 -16.71 11.13 -0.77
N VAL A 137 -16.18 10.53 0.28
CA VAL A 137 -16.77 10.58 1.61
C VAL A 137 -15.70 10.87 2.67
N THR A 138 -16.10 11.48 3.76
CA THR A 138 -15.20 11.82 4.86
C THR A 138 -15.29 10.83 6.03
N VAL A 139 -16.20 9.87 5.93
CA VAL A 139 -16.43 8.84 6.94
C VAL A 139 -16.27 7.46 6.29
N PRO A 140 -15.95 6.40 7.05
CA PRO A 140 -15.70 5.08 6.47
C PRO A 140 -16.98 4.31 6.14
N ASN A 141 -17.89 4.96 5.43
CA ASN A 141 -19.08 4.31 4.90
C ASN A 141 -19.61 5.08 3.70
N VAL A 142 -20.30 4.37 2.82
CA VAL A 142 -20.91 4.96 1.62
C VAL A 142 -22.05 4.08 1.14
N THR A 143 -23.07 4.71 0.56
CA THR A 143 -24.20 3.98 -0.04
C THR A 143 -24.28 4.34 -1.53
N PHE A 144 -24.39 3.30 -2.36
CA PHE A 144 -24.70 3.45 -3.79
C PHE A 144 -26.14 3.00 -4.01
N GLU A 145 -26.86 3.79 -4.78
CA GLU A 145 -28.27 3.53 -5.09
C GLU A 145 -28.46 3.36 -6.60
N ASN A 146 -29.67 2.96 -6.99
CA ASN A 146 -30.04 2.79 -8.41
C ASN A 146 -29.18 1.75 -9.13
N LEU A 147 -28.70 0.75 -8.40
CA LEU A 147 -27.98 -0.38 -8.96
C LEU A 147 -28.95 -1.37 -9.58
N VAL A 148 -28.46 -2.16 -10.52
CA VAL A 148 -29.28 -3.17 -11.22
C VAL A 148 -29.11 -4.51 -10.51
N SER A 149 -30.22 -5.07 -10.06
CA SER A 149 -30.25 -6.39 -9.41
C SER A 149 -29.71 -7.46 -10.35
N GLY A 150 -28.89 -8.36 -9.84
CA GLY A 150 -28.27 -9.43 -10.62
C GLY A 150 -27.03 -9.04 -11.40
N THR A 151 -26.64 -7.77 -11.36
CA THR A 151 -25.43 -7.31 -12.03
C THR A 151 -24.27 -7.33 -11.06
N GLU A 152 -23.13 -7.90 -11.49
CA GLU A 152 -21.92 -7.88 -10.69
C GLU A 152 -21.20 -6.54 -10.85
N TYR A 153 -20.89 -5.92 -9.73
CA TYR A 153 -20.14 -4.67 -9.69
C TYR A 153 -18.79 -4.88 -9.03
N GLU A 154 -17.77 -4.18 -9.55
CA GLU A 154 -16.50 -4.09 -8.89
C GLU A 154 -16.46 -2.80 -8.10
N ILE A 155 -16.01 -2.88 -6.84
CA ILE A 155 -15.95 -1.75 -5.94
C ILE A 155 -14.50 -1.53 -5.53
N GLU A 156 -14.05 -0.28 -5.63
CA GLU A 156 -12.70 0.11 -5.26
C GLU A 156 -12.77 1.19 -4.18
N ILE A 157 -12.06 0.97 -3.09
CA ILE A 157 -11.91 1.94 -2.00
C ILE A 157 -10.47 2.41 -1.98
N SER A 158 -10.26 3.71 -2.02
CA SER A 158 -8.92 4.31 -1.97
C SER A 158 -8.92 5.62 -1.19
N ALA A 159 -7.74 6.09 -0.84
CA ALA A 159 -7.52 7.38 -0.23
C ALA A 159 -6.14 7.88 -0.65
N PRO A 160 -5.91 9.21 -0.70
CA PRO A 160 -4.61 9.73 -1.14
C PRO A 160 -3.41 9.23 -0.35
N THR A 161 -3.60 8.94 0.94
CA THR A 161 -2.53 8.49 1.84
C THR A 161 -2.59 7.01 2.18
N MET A 162 -3.43 6.27 1.50
CA MET A 162 -3.62 4.83 1.73
C MET A 162 -2.50 4.01 1.11
N LEU A 163 -2.11 2.92 1.79
CA LEU A 163 -1.06 2.01 1.32
C LEU A 163 -1.37 1.44 -0.06
N SER A 164 -2.57 0.89 -0.22
CA SER A 164 -3.01 0.36 -1.51
C SER A 164 -4.53 0.41 -1.57
N ARG A 165 -5.06 0.56 -2.80
CA ARG A 165 -6.51 0.52 -2.97
C ARG A 165 -7.05 -0.87 -2.70
N TYR A 166 -8.24 -0.92 -2.16
CA TYR A 166 -8.96 -2.15 -1.88
C TYR A 166 -10.01 -2.39 -2.96
N THR A 167 -10.10 -3.61 -3.46
CA THR A 167 -11.10 -3.98 -4.47
C THR A 167 -11.92 -5.18 -4.01
N MET A 168 -13.20 -5.18 -4.35
CA MET A 168 -14.10 -6.29 -4.08
C MET A 168 -15.21 -6.33 -5.12
N ASN A 169 -15.90 -7.45 -5.22
CA ASN A 169 -17.05 -7.58 -6.08
C ASN A 169 -18.33 -7.75 -5.25
N ALA A 170 -19.43 -7.23 -5.77
CA ALA A 170 -20.74 -7.38 -5.13
C ALA A 170 -21.83 -7.43 -6.18
N THR A 171 -22.86 -8.21 -5.89
CA THR A 171 -24.02 -8.35 -6.76
C THR A 171 -25.28 -8.03 -5.94
N PRO A 172 -25.96 -6.89 -6.20
CA PRO A 172 -27.24 -6.62 -5.57
C PRO A 172 -28.24 -7.70 -5.93
N THR A 173 -28.99 -8.17 -4.96
CA THR A 173 -29.99 -9.20 -5.18
C THR A 173 -31.28 -8.84 -4.51
N VAL A 174 -32.37 -9.29 -5.09
CA VAL A 174 -33.67 -9.17 -4.46
C VAL A 174 -33.71 -10.09 -3.25
N THR A 175 -33.94 -9.53 -2.09
CA THR A 175 -34.17 -10.31 -0.90
C THR A 175 -35.56 -10.97 -1.04
N ASN A 176 -35.55 -12.25 -1.21
CA ASN A 176 -36.78 -12.96 -1.37
C ASN A 176 -37.32 -13.38 -0.01
N ILE A 177 -38.20 -12.57 0.50
CA ILE A 177 -38.84 -12.87 1.76
C ILE A 177 -40.12 -13.61 1.40
N LYS A 178 -40.09 -14.92 1.50
CA LYS A 178 -41.26 -15.69 1.21
C LYS A 178 -41.88 -16.32 2.34
N ASP A 179 -41.50 -16.00 3.46
CA ASP A 179 -41.95 -16.79 4.54
C ASP A 179 -43.01 -16.15 5.30
N PHE A 180 -44.10 -16.21 4.79
CA PHE A 180 -45.32 -15.74 5.41
C PHE A 180 -46.29 -16.86 5.56
#